data_a90ad6fccf7796bd11d801a57f1f369b
#
_entry.id   a90ad6fccf7796bd11d801a57f1f369b
#
_cell.length_a   1.000
_cell.length_b   1.000
_cell.length_c   1.000
_cell.angle_alpha   90.00
_cell.angle_beta   90.00
_cell.angle_gamma   90.00
#
_symmetry.space_group_name_H-M   'P 1'
#
loop_
_entity.id
_entity.type
_entity.pdbx_description
1 polymer ?
#
loop_
_entity_poly.entity_id
_entity_poly.type
_entity_poly.pdbx_seq_one_letter_code
_entity_poly.pdbx_strand_id
1 'polypeptide(L)'
;MNTISRYLLIFMLCSFVSPLFADDLLMVRTKQKFPEAMLTLQTSVKEHGYAITRVQRIDIGLTGMGYKTDKYRVVFVGKPNEIQYLIDKYPELAAYMPPQISIFAEEGDTVLVTANPMIYAEMITDEADKVIFQRWESDVYSVFDDIREAEE
;
A
#
# COMPACT_ATOMS: atom_id res chain seq x y z
N MET A 1 42.53 -10.19 -28.83
CA MET A 1 41.73 -9.92 -27.64
C MET A 1 41.68 -11.22 -26.84
N ASN A 2 42.38 -11.27 -25.69
CA ASN A 2 42.56 -12.53 -24.94
C ASN A 2 41.25 -13.03 -24.33
N THR A 3 41.08 -14.33 -24.28
CA THR A 3 39.87 -15.01 -23.75
C THR A 3 39.49 -14.50 -22.36
N ILE A 4 40.46 -14.18 -21.52
CA ILE A 4 40.32 -13.60 -20.19
C ILE A 4 39.63 -12.23 -20.22
N SER A 5 40.01 -11.36 -21.19
CA SER A 5 39.42 -10.02 -21.38
C SER A 5 37.92 -10.11 -21.77
N ARG A 6 37.55 -11.17 -22.49
CA ARG A 6 36.18 -11.39 -22.97
C ARG A 6 35.30 -11.85 -21.82
N TYR A 7 35.79 -12.68 -20.90
CA TYR A 7 35.04 -13.10 -19.69
C TYR A 7 34.95 -11.96 -18.67
N LEU A 8 35.97 -11.11 -18.55
CA LEU A 8 35.93 -9.93 -17.67
C LEU A 8 34.89 -8.91 -18.14
N LEU A 9 34.73 -8.73 -19.46
CA LEU A 9 33.73 -7.83 -20.04
C LEU A 9 32.28 -8.36 -19.81
N ILE A 10 32.10 -9.68 -19.93
CA ILE A 10 30.77 -10.33 -19.68
C ILE A 10 30.43 -10.24 -18.21
N PHE A 11 31.38 -10.46 -17.30
CA PHE A 11 31.16 -10.36 -15.85
C PHE A 11 30.80 -8.93 -15.42
N MET A 12 31.42 -7.92 -16.03
CA MET A 12 31.16 -6.51 -15.76
C MET A 12 29.79 -6.06 -16.27
N LEU A 13 29.26 -6.67 -17.36
CA LEU A 13 27.94 -6.35 -17.90
C LEU A 13 26.81 -6.94 -17.05
N CYS A 14 27.03 -8.07 -16.35
CA CYS A 14 26.05 -8.68 -15.47
C CYS A 14 25.88 -7.94 -14.13
N SER A 15 26.80 -7.06 -13.76
CA SER A 15 26.77 -6.34 -12.48
C SER A 15 25.83 -5.11 -12.47
N PHE A 16 25.24 -4.74 -13.60
CA PHE A 16 24.37 -3.57 -13.72
C PHE A 16 22.87 -3.90 -13.86
N VAL A 17 22.48 -5.16 -13.67
CA VAL A 17 21.07 -5.49 -13.57
C VAL A 17 20.64 -5.28 -12.12
N SER A 18 20.39 -4.04 -11.74
CA SER A 18 19.60 -3.75 -10.55
C SER A 18 18.20 -4.29 -10.81
N PRO A 19 17.65 -5.18 -9.96
CA PRO A 19 16.25 -5.52 -10.08
C PRO A 19 15.45 -4.23 -9.81
N LEU A 20 14.77 -3.74 -10.84
CA LEU A 20 13.77 -2.71 -10.72
C LEU A 20 12.51 -3.40 -10.17
N PHE A 21 12.50 -3.71 -8.88
CA PHE A 21 11.25 -4.02 -8.20
C PHE A 21 10.58 -2.68 -7.92
N ALA A 22 9.62 -2.31 -8.75
CA ALA A 22 8.57 -1.44 -8.27
C ALA A 22 7.86 -2.25 -7.17
N ASP A 23 7.90 -1.76 -5.93
CA ASP A 23 7.13 -2.37 -4.85
C ASP A 23 5.65 -2.09 -5.12
N ASP A 24 4.99 -3.02 -5.80
CA ASP A 24 3.56 -2.94 -6.12
C ASP A 24 2.69 -2.96 -4.85
N LEU A 25 3.25 -3.49 -3.76
CA LEU A 25 2.61 -3.55 -2.45
C LEU A 25 3.50 -2.88 -1.39
N LEU A 26 2.88 -2.02 -0.60
CA LEU A 26 3.48 -1.45 0.60
C LEU A 26 2.98 -2.23 1.82
N MET A 27 3.90 -2.60 2.72
CA MET A 27 3.59 -3.43 3.88
C MET A 27 4.34 -2.96 5.11
N VAL A 28 3.67 -3.04 6.25
CA VAL A 28 4.27 -2.89 7.58
C VAL A 28 3.79 -4.00 8.50
N ARG A 29 4.69 -4.52 9.32
CA ARG A 29 4.40 -5.45 10.43
C ARG A 29 4.72 -4.73 11.73
N THR A 30 3.84 -4.86 12.73
CA THR A 30 3.98 -4.25 14.04
C THR A 30 3.68 -5.25 15.16
N LYS A 31 4.33 -5.09 16.31
CA LYS A 31 4.04 -5.86 17.53
C LYS A 31 2.78 -5.37 18.26
N GLN A 32 2.25 -4.21 17.89
CA GLN A 32 0.98 -3.74 18.42
C GLN A 32 -0.11 -4.80 18.22
N LYS A 33 -0.92 -5.02 19.24
CA LYS A 33 -2.09 -5.91 19.09
C LYS A 33 -3.07 -5.29 18.12
N PHE A 34 -3.84 -6.14 17.45
CA PHE A 34 -4.77 -5.73 16.40
C PHE A 34 -5.67 -4.52 16.78
N PRO A 35 -6.28 -4.43 17.99
CA PRO A 35 -7.10 -3.27 18.35
C PRO A 35 -6.28 -1.97 18.42
N GLU A 36 -5.06 -2.05 18.92
CA GLU A 36 -4.13 -0.91 19.07
C GLU A 36 -3.66 -0.44 17.68
N ALA A 37 -3.13 -1.35 16.86
CA ALA A 37 -2.71 -1.05 15.50
C ALA A 37 -3.88 -0.49 14.65
N MET A 38 -5.09 -0.98 14.84
CA MET A 38 -6.28 -0.46 14.17
C MET A 38 -6.61 0.98 14.61
N LEU A 39 -6.41 1.30 15.88
CA LEU A 39 -6.60 2.66 16.40
C LEU A 39 -5.52 3.60 15.85
N THR A 40 -4.24 3.18 15.90
CA THR A 40 -3.12 3.94 15.34
C THR A 40 -3.34 4.23 13.85
N LEU A 41 -3.70 3.22 13.06
CA LEU A 41 -4.02 3.38 11.64
C LEU A 41 -5.12 4.43 11.42
N GLN A 42 -6.22 4.34 12.16
CA GLN A 42 -7.34 5.28 11.99
C GLN A 42 -6.98 6.72 12.39
N THR A 43 -6.14 6.88 13.39
CA THR A 43 -5.66 8.18 13.87
C THR A 43 -4.73 8.79 12.82
N SER A 44 -3.68 8.08 12.44
CA SER A 44 -2.68 8.53 11.47
C SER A 44 -3.31 8.89 10.12
N VAL A 45 -4.18 8.03 9.56
CA VAL A 45 -4.91 8.31 8.31
C VAL A 45 -5.65 9.64 8.37
N LYS A 46 -6.32 9.97 9.50
CA LYS A 46 -7.04 11.23 9.67
C LYS A 46 -6.09 12.41 9.81
N GLU A 47 -4.98 12.26 10.52
CA GLU A 47 -3.96 13.30 10.71
C GLU A 47 -3.30 13.67 9.39
N HIS A 48 -3.14 12.71 8.46
CA HIS A 48 -2.69 12.95 7.08
C HIS A 48 -3.81 13.49 6.16
N GLY A 49 -4.98 13.82 6.70
CA GLY A 49 -6.06 14.48 5.98
C GLY A 49 -6.90 13.57 5.10
N TYR A 50 -6.87 12.26 5.36
CA TYR A 50 -7.73 11.29 4.66
C TYR A 50 -9.01 11.02 5.44
N ALA A 51 -10.09 10.76 4.70
CA ALA A 51 -11.32 10.22 5.25
C ALA A 51 -11.29 8.69 5.24
N ILE A 52 -11.78 8.08 6.32
CA ILE A 52 -12.12 6.65 6.33
C ILE A 52 -13.57 6.54 5.88
N THR A 53 -13.77 6.03 4.67
CA THR A 53 -15.11 5.94 4.09
C THR A 53 -15.85 4.68 4.53
N ARG A 54 -15.10 3.60 4.81
CA ARG A 54 -15.65 2.32 5.24
C ARG A 54 -14.58 1.49 5.95
N VAL A 55 -15.03 0.68 6.92
CA VAL A 55 -14.26 -0.43 7.50
C VAL A 55 -15.07 -1.71 7.30
N GLN A 56 -14.53 -2.63 6.51
CA GLN A 56 -15.17 -3.92 6.24
C GLN A 56 -14.55 -5.03 7.06
N ARG A 57 -15.39 -5.82 7.75
CA ARG A 57 -14.99 -6.96 8.57
C ARG A 57 -14.96 -8.22 7.71
N ILE A 58 -13.79 -8.53 7.17
CA ILE A 58 -13.60 -9.70 6.29
C ILE A 58 -13.65 -11.00 7.08
N ASP A 59 -13.07 -11.01 8.29
CA ASP A 59 -13.08 -12.16 9.20
C ASP A 59 -14.50 -12.69 9.49
N ILE A 60 -15.49 -11.82 9.67
CA ILE A 60 -16.88 -12.23 9.89
C ILE A 60 -17.45 -12.93 8.66
N GLY A 61 -17.21 -12.39 7.47
CA GLY A 61 -17.66 -13.01 6.22
C GLY A 61 -17.05 -14.39 6.02
N LEU A 62 -15.74 -14.52 6.22
CA LEU A 62 -15.02 -15.78 6.08
C LEU A 62 -15.48 -16.82 7.12
N THR A 63 -15.62 -16.41 8.39
CA THR A 63 -16.11 -17.30 9.45
C THR A 63 -17.55 -17.78 9.18
N GLY A 64 -18.41 -16.91 8.65
CA GLY A 64 -19.76 -17.27 8.24
C GLY A 64 -19.81 -18.30 7.12
N MET A 65 -18.76 -18.41 6.31
CA MET A 65 -18.58 -19.43 5.27
C MET A 65 -17.84 -20.69 5.76
N GLY A 66 -17.52 -20.78 7.07
CA GLY A 66 -16.85 -21.93 7.69
C GLY A 66 -15.32 -21.90 7.66
N TYR A 67 -14.70 -20.80 7.23
CA TYR A 67 -13.25 -20.64 7.28
C TYR A 67 -12.79 -20.20 8.67
N LYS A 68 -11.67 -20.74 9.14
CA LYS A 68 -10.98 -20.22 10.34
C LYS A 68 -10.10 -19.07 9.93
N THR A 69 -10.27 -17.92 10.57
CA THR A 69 -9.47 -16.72 10.34
C THR A 69 -9.33 -15.91 11.62
N ASP A 70 -8.20 -15.25 11.79
CA ASP A 70 -8.00 -14.22 12.79
C ASP A 70 -8.69 -12.90 12.40
N LYS A 71 -8.49 -11.87 13.21
CA LYS A 71 -9.02 -10.54 12.93
C LYS A 71 -8.49 -10.04 11.61
N TYR A 72 -9.40 -9.65 10.72
CA TYR A 72 -9.08 -9.11 9.40
C TYR A 72 -10.08 -8.02 9.03
N ARG A 73 -9.55 -6.83 8.71
CA ARG A 73 -10.34 -5.68 8.25
C ARG A 73 -9.76 -5.15 6.94
N VAL A 74 -10.62 -4.55 6.13
CA VAL A 74 -10.23 -3.69 5.02
C VAL A 74 -10.76 -2.28 5.34
N VAL A 75 -9.83 -1.33 5.36
CA VAL A 75 -10.11 0.08 5.64
C VAL A 75 -10.02 0.84 4.32
N PHE A 76 -11.15 1.40 3.87
CA PHE A 76 -11.22 2.23 2.68
C PHE A 76 -10.91 3.67 3.05
N VAL A 77 -9.88 4.22 2.41
CA VAL A 77 -9.34 5.54 2.73
C VAL A 77 -9.29 6.43 1.49
N GLY A 78 -9.35 7.73 1.67
CA GLY A 78 -9.15 8.65 0.54
C GLY A 78 -9.51 10.09 0.86
N LYS A 79 -9.19 10.97 -0.08
CA LYS A 79 -9.61 12.36 -0.09
C LYS A 79 -10.79 12.49 -1.08
N PRO A 80 -12.03 12.65 -0.62
CA PRO A 80 -13.23 12.51 -1.46
C PRO A 80 -13.20 13.36 -2.72
N ASN A 81 -12.74 14.61 -2.63
CA ASN A 81 -12.67 15.52 -3.78
C ASN A 81 -11.65 15.06 -4.83
N GLU A 82 -10.53 14.48 -4.40
CA GLU A 82 -9.51 13.97 -5.32
C GLU A 82 -9.98 12.70 -6.01
N ILE A 83 -10.63 11.80 -5.26
CA ILE A 83 -11.22 10.58 -5.80
C ILE A 83 -12.29 10.93 -6.84
N GLN A 84 -13.19 11.88 -6.54
CA GLN A 84 -14.21 12.30 -7.48
C GLN A 84 -13.60 12.89 -8.76
N TYR A 85 -12.62 13.79 -8.61
CA TYR A 85 -11.90 14.37 -9.75
C TYR A 85 -11.25 13.30 -10.63
N LEU A 86 -10.55 12.33 -10.00
CA LEU A 86 -9.87 11.26 -10.71
C LEU A 86 -10.85 10.36 -11.47
N ILE A 87 -11.97 9.96 -10.85
CA ILE A 87 -12.97 9.09 -11.49
C ILE A 87 -13.69 9.84 -12.63
N ASP A 88 -13.98 11.12 -12.46
CA ASP A 88 -14.63 11.93 -13.51
C ASP A 88 -13.74 12.06 -14.75
N LYS A 89 -12.42 12.19 -14.53
CA LYS A 89 -11.44 12.35 -15.63
C LYS A 89 -10.96 11.01 -16.19
N TYR A 90 -10.86 9.98 -15.36
CA TYR A 90 -10.36 8.64 -15.67
C TYR A 90 -11.33 7.57 -15.15
N PRO A 91 -12.44 7.28 -15.85
CA PRO A 91 -13.49 6.38 -15.36
C PRO A 91 -12.99 4.95 -15.05
N GLU A 92 -11.91 4.50 -15.69
CA GLU A 92 -11.27 3.22 -15.43
C GLU A 92 -10.73 3.08 -14.00
N LEU A 93 -10.38 4.19 -13.35
CA LEU A 93 -9.94 4.19 -11.96
C LEU A 93 -11.06 3.85 -10.98
N ALA A 94 -12.33 3.94 -11.37
CA ALA A 94 -13.46 3.60 -10.50
C ALA A 94 -13.40 2.15 -9.97
N ALA A 95 -12.75 1.24 -10.72
CA ALA A 95 -12.56 -0.15 -10.30
C ALA A 95 -11.62 -0.30 -9.08
N TYR A 96 -10.79 0.72 -8.81
CA TYR A 96 -9.73 0.70 -7.80
C TYR A 96 -9.95 1.73 -6.67
N MET A 97 -10.98 2.56 -6.79
CA MET A 97 -11.27 3.63 -5.85
C MET A 97 -12.46 3.30 -4.93
N PRO A 98 -12.43 3.72 -3.68
CA PRO A 98 -11.30 4.36 -2.98
C PRO A 98 -10.17 3.36 -2.67
N PRO A 99 -8.91 3.81 -2.53
CA PRO A 99 -7.80 2.99 -2.06
C PRO A 99 -8.12 2.31 -0.73
N GLN A 100 -7.49 1.16 -0.49
CA GLN A 100 -7.77 0.37 0.70
C GLN A 100 -6.49 -0.08 1.40
N ILE A 101 -6.54 -0.16 2.72
CA ILE A 101 -5.50 -0.75 3.55
C ILE A 101 -6.10 -1.99 4.22
N SER A 102 -5.53 -3.14 3.95
CA SER A 102 -5.83 -4.38 4.66
C SER A 102 -5.04 -4.42 5.96
N ILE A 103 -5.69 -4.73 7.08
CA ILE A 103 -5.07 -4.93 8.38
C ILE A 103 -5.54 -6.26 8.97
N PHE A 104 -4.60 -7.11 9.39
CA PHE A 104 -4.91 -8.43 9.91
C PHE A 104 -3.92 -8.88 10.98
N ALA A 105 -4.40 -9.74 11.89
CA ALA A 105 -3.55 -10.38 12.89
C ALA A 105 -2.87 -11.60 12.27
N GLU A 106 -1.58 -11.78 12.56
CA GLU A 106 -0.76 -12.89 12.09
C GLU A 106 0.28 -13.27 13.14
N GLU A 107 0.21 -14.49 13.66
CA GLU A 107 1.16 -15.06 14.64
C GLU A 107 1.43 -14.18 15.87
N GLY A 108 0.42 -13.41 16.29
CA GLY A 108 0.52 -12.50 17.43
C GLY A 108 0.95 -11.09 17.13
N ASP A 109 1.40 -10.82 15.90
CA ASP A 109 1.67 -9.50 15.34
C ASP A 109 0.44 -8.95 14.60
N THR A 110 0.54 -7.73 14.13
CA THR A 110 -0.42 -7.13 13.20
C THR A 110 0.29 -6.72 11.93
N VAL A 111 -0.29 -7.05 10.79
CA VAL A 111 0.23 -6.72 9.45
C VAL A 111 -0.74 -5.77 8.75
N LEU A 112 -0.19 -4.73 8.14
CA LEU A 112 -0.91 -3.83 7.25
C LEU A 112 -0.32 -3.92 5.86
N VAL A 113 -1.18 -3.95 4.85
CA VAL A 113 -0.76 -4.00 3.44
C VAL A 113 -1.71 -3.19 2.57
N THR A 114 -1.16 -2.49 1.59
CA THR A 114 -1.90 -1.74 0.58
C THR A 114 -1.19 -1.83 -0.77
N ALA A 115 -1.94 -1.62 -1.85
CA ALA A 115 -1.33 -1.40 -3.16
C ALA A 115 -0.55 -0.08 -3.15
N ASN A 116 0.62 -0.05 -3.79
CA ASN A 116 1.35 1.18 -3.99
C ASN A 116 0.51 2.12 -4.87
N PRO A 117 0.20 3.36 -4.44
CA PRO A 117 -0.56 4.31 -5.25
C PRO A 117 0.04 4.58 -6.64
N MET A 118 1.34 4.39 -6.82
CA MET A 118 1.99 4.57 -8.12
C MET A 118 1.50 3.59 -9.20
N ILE A 119 0.93 2.43 -8.81
CA ILE A 119 0.27 1.53 -9.78
C ILE A 119 -0.86 2.26 -10.54
N TYR A 120 -1.60 3.12 -9.85
CA TYR A 120 -2.68 3.89 -10.48
C TYR A 120 -2.14 5.01 -11.37
N ALA A 121 -0.95 5.56 -11.06
CA ALA A 121 -0.28 6.55 -11.89
C ALA A 121 0.12 5.99 -13.27
N GLU A 122 0.37 4.68 -13.37
CA GLU A 122 0.68 4.02 -14.64
C GLU A 122 -0.53 3.90 -15.56
N MET A 123 -1.74 3.97 -15.00
CA MET A 123 -2.99 3.85 -15.74
C MET A 123 -3.42 5.17 -16.40
N ILE A 124 -2.79 6.29 -16.07
CA ILE A 124 -3.14 7.60 -16.58
C ILE A 124 -1.98 8.20 -17.38
N THR A 125 -2.32 9.10 -18.32
CA THR A 125 -1.33 9.68 -19.25
C THR A 125 -0.92 11.10 -18.89
N ASP A 126 -1.71 11.80 -18.07
CA ASP A 126 -1.44 13.20 -17.70
C ASP A 126 -0.44 13.25 -16.53
N GLU A 127 0.77 13.73 -16.81
CA GLU A 127 1.83 13.84 -15.81
C GLU A 127 1.48 14.78 -14.65
N ALA A 128 0.65 15.79 -14.89
CA ALA A 128 0.22 16.70 -13.83
C ALA A 128 -0.66 16.00 -12.78
N ASP A 129 -1.43 14.99 -13.17
CA ASP A 129 -2.28 14.24 -12.25
C ASP A 129 -1.51 13.11 -11.53
N LYS A 130 -0.41 12.62 -12.09
CA LYS A 130 0.45 11.62 -11.42
C LYS A 130 1.00 12.12 -10.10
N VAL A 131 1.14 13.44 -9.92
CA VAL A 131 1.55 14.05 -8.65
C VAL A 131 0.60 13.74 -7.50
N ILE A 132 -0.68 13.48 -7.78
CA ILE A 132 -1.66 13.06 -6.76
C ILE A 132 -1.24 11.71 -6.18
N PHE A 133 -0.89 10.74 -7.02
CA PHE A 133 -0.50 9.40 -6.60
C PHE A 133 0.88 9.39 -5.93
N GLN A 134 1.83 10.21 -6.38
CA GLN A 134 3.13 10.40 -5.70
C GLN A 134 2.94 10.90 -4.27
N ARG A 135 2.04 11.87 -4.06
CA ARG A 135 1.71 12.34 -2.73
C ARG A 135 1.01 11.24 -1.91
N TRP A 136 0.06 10.50 -2.49
CA TRP A 136 -0.60 9.39 -1.79
C TRP A 136 0.39 8.31 -1.37
N GLU A 137 1.37 7.99 -2.22
CA GLU A 137 2.45 7.06 -1.87
C GLU A 137 3.25 7.58 -0.66
N SER A 138 3.68 8.84 -0.69
CA SER A 138 4.40 9.48 0.41
C SER A 138 3.58 9.49 1.70
N ASP A 139 2.28 9.78 1.61
CA ASP A 139 1.36 9.78 2.76
C ASP A 139 1.20 8.36 3.34
N VAL A 140 1.15 7.31 2.50
CA VAL A 140 1.10 5.91 2.95
C VAL A 140 2.37 5.53 3.69
N TYR A 141 3.55 5.92 3.20
CA TYR A 141 4.80 5.70 3.92
C TYR A 141 4.78 6.36 5.30
N SER A 142 4.32 7.62 5.40
CA SER A 142 4.20 8.33 6.67
C SER A 142 3.23 7.64 7.62
N VAL A 143 2.07 7.19 7.14
CA VAL A 143 1.11 6.40 7.95
C VAL A 143 1.75 5.11 8.46
N PHE A 144 2.55 4.43 7.63
CA PHE A 144 3.21 3.18 8.03
C PHE A 144 4.38 3.42 9.00
N ASP A 145 5.04 4.57 8.92
CA ASP A 145 6.06 4.99 9.88
C ASP A 145 5.43 5.28 11.25
N ASP A 146 4.29 5.98 11.31
CA ASP A 146 3.52 6.19 12.54
C ASP A 146 3.14 4.85 13.22
N ILE A 147 2.80 3.82 12.42
CA ILE A 147 2.51 2.47 12.94
C ILE A 147 3.75 1.83 13.56
N ARG A 148 4.95 2.03 12.99
CA ARG A 148 6.21 1.50 13.53
C ARG A 148 6.62 2.24 14.80
N GLU A 149 6.54 3.58 14.80
CA GLU A 149 6.95 4.42 15.93
C GLU A 149 6.07 4.22 17.16
N ALA A 150 4.78 3.94 16.98
CA ALA A 150 3.86 3.66 18.08
C ALA A 150 4.10 2.29 18.77
N GLU A 151 5.11 1.54 18.33
CA GLU A 151 5.59 0.29 18.96
C GLU A 151 6.56 0.54 20.13
N GLU A 152 7.21 1.71 20.15
CA GLU A 152 8.23 2.10 21.14
C GLU A 152 7.60 2.69 22.42
#